data_1d2e4b3cebf0c148c6feb389af075655
#
_entry.id   1d2e4b3cebf0c148c6feb389af075655
#
_cell.length_a   1.000
_cell.length_b   1.000
_cell.length_c   1.000
_cell.angle_alpha   90.00
_cell.angle_beta   90.00
_cell.angle_gamma   90.00
#
_symmetry.space_group_name_H-M   'P 1'
#
loop_
_entity.id
_entity.type
_entity.pdbx_description
1 polymer ?
#
loop_
_entity_poly.entity_id
_entity_poly.type
_entity_poly.pdbx_seq_one_letter_code
_entity_poly.pdbx_strand_id
1 'polypeptide(L)'
;MSGGHSHSFHLVEPSPWPALGAMSGFVAAVGAIMFMHDKPFGIPIMSAGLGFILITMFFWWRDVIREAEHQGHHTPIVQIGMRYGMILFIASEVMFFLAFFWAFFDSSLYPDTGVWPPAGVETFDPFDIPLINTMVLLLSGCTCTWAHAALLENDRKNFILGLGVTVLLGAAFTGLQIYEYDHATFGFKDGIYSSTFYMATGFHGFHVLVGTCFLVVCWFRGRAGHFNPEHHFGFEAAAWYWHFVDVVWLSLIHISEPTR
;
A
#
# COMPACT_ATOMS: atom_id res chain seq x y z
N MET A 1 -3.21 -26.17 35.25
CA MET A 1 -2.60 -27.25 34.44
C MET A 1 -2.86 -26.88 32.99
N SER A 2 -1.93 -26.19 32.34
CA SER A 2 -2.03 -25.85 30.93
C SER A 2 -1.68 -27.11 30.14
N GLY A 3 -2.65 -27.69 29.44
CA GLY A 3 -2.42 -28.80 28.54
C GLY A 3 -1.44 -28.34 27.45
N GLY A 4 -0.25 -28.94 27.44
CA GLY A 4 0.74 -28.67 26.40
C GLY A 4 0.15 -29.00 25.04
N HIS A 5 0.10 -28.00 24.15
CA HIS A 5 -0.38 -28.19 22.80
C HIS A 5 0.55 -29.15 22.06
N SER A 6 -0.01 -30.27 21.58
CA SER A 6 0.72 -31.31 20.85
C SER A 6 1.05 -30.95 19.40
N HIS A 7 0.83 -29.69 18.97
CA HIS A 7 1.05 -29.22 17.61
C HIS A 7 1.66 -27.82 17.59
N SER A 8 2.34 -27.48 16.49
CA SER A 8 3.06 -26.21 16.29
C SER A 8 2.20 -25.10 15.67
N PHE A 9 0.90 -25.34 15.45
CA PHE A 9 -0.02 -24.34 14.93
C PHE A 9 -0.49 -23.39 16.03
N HIS A 10 -0.70 -22.13 15.69
CA HIS A 10 -1.33 -21.14 16.56
C HIS A 10 -2.84 -21.22 16.41
N LEU A 11 -3.52 -21.68 17.43
CA LEU A 11 -4.98 -21.59 17.54
C LEU A 11 -5.31 -20.25 18.17
N VAL A 12 -5.82 -19.32 17.34
CA VAL A 12 -6.13 -17.96 17.77
C VAL A 12 -7.27 -17.97 18.79
N GLU A 13 -7.10 -17.28 19.92
CA GLU A 13 -8.16 -17.08 20.88
C GLU A 13 -9.31 -16.25 20.30
N PRO A 14 -10.58 -16.47 20.73
CA PRO A 14 -11.70 -15.66 20.28
C PRO A 14 -11.45 -14.18 20.52
N SER A 15 -11.52 -13.36 19.47
CA SER A 15 -11.31 -11.92 19.54
C SER A 15 -12.46 -11.16 18.88
N PRO A 16 -12.76 -9.92 19.31
CA PRO A 16 -13.84 -9.12 18.74
C PRO A 16 -13.47 -8.46 17.39
N TRP A 17 -12.18 -8.46 17.03
CA TRP A 17 -11.68 -7.67 15.91
C TRP A 17 -12.29 -8.02 14.55
N PRO A 18 -12.50 -9.30 14.17
CA PRO A 18 -13.14 -9.63 12.90
C PRO A 18 -14.58 -9.10 12.80
N ALA A 19 -15.35 -9.21 13.86
CA ALA A 19 -16.72 -8.70 13.89
C ALA A 19 -16.77 -7.17 13.84
N LEU A 20 -15.91 -6.51 14.62
CA LEU A 20 -15.79 -5.03 14.59
C LEU A 20 -15.32 -4.52 13.24
N GLY A 21 -14.35 -5.19 12.61
CA GLY A 21 -13.89 -4.86 11.27
C GLY A 21 -14.99 -4.98 10.22
N ALA A 22 -15.75 -6.08 10.25
CA ALA A 22 -16.88 -6.29 9.34
C ALA A 22 -17.96 -5.22 9.50
N MET A 23 -18.36 -4.90 10.74
CA MET A 23 -19.35 -3.86 11.02
C MET A 23 -18.85 -2.48 10.60
N SER A 24 -17.60 -2.17 10.86
CA SER A 24 -16.97 -0.90 10.46
C SER A 24 -16.94 -0.73 8.95
N GLY A 25 -16.55 -1.80 8.22
CA GLY A 25 -16.58 -1.82 6.75
C GLY A 25 -18.00 -1.66 6.20
N PHE A 26 -18.98 -2.32 6.79
CA PHE A 26 -20.38 -2.16 6.40
C PHE A 26 -20.86 -0.71 6.59
N VAL A 27 -20.59 -0.10 7.72
CA VAL A 27 -20.97 1.31 7.99
C VAL A 27 -20.28 2.26 7.00
N ALA A 28 -18.99 2.04 6.71
CA ALA A 28 -18.26 2.84 5.73
C ALA A 28 -18.87 2.71 4.33
N ALA A 29 -19.20 1.50 3.90
CA ALA A 29 -19.81 1.23 2.59
C ALA A 29 -21.21 1.86 2.46
N VAL A 30 -22.05 1.73 3.48
CA VAL A 30 -23.38 2.40 3.51
C VAL A 30 -23.22 3.91 3.44
N GLY A 31 -22.31 4.49 4.22
CA GLY A 31 -22.02 5.92 4.17
C GLY A 31 -21.53 6.39 2.81
N ALA A 32 -20.65 5.61 2.16
CA ALA A 32 -20.17 5.90 0.80
C ALA A 32 -21.29 5.88 -0.23
N ILE A 33 -22.19 4.87 -0.19
CA ILE A 33 -23.36 4.80 -1.06
C ILE A 33 -24.28 6.01 -0.84
N MET A 34 -24.53 6.36 0.42
CA MET A 34 -25.34 7.55 0.76
C MET A 34 -24.71 8.84 0.21
N PHE A 35 -23.41 8.98 0.32
CA PHE A 35 -22.66 10.12 -0.22
C PHE A 35 -22.77 10.20 -1.75
N MET A 36 -22.56 9.08 -2.45
CA MET A 36 -22.65 9.02 -3.91
C MET A 36 -24.07 9.33 -4.46
N HIS A 37 -25.08 9.19 -3.62
CA HIS A 37 -26.50 9.46 -3.99
C HIS A 37 -27.03 10.76 -3.34
N ASP A 38 -26.13 11.65 -2.91
CA ASP A 38 -26.48 12.96 -2.29
C ASP A 38 -27.46 12.84 -1.11
N LYS A 39 -27.40 11.71 -0.36
CA LYS A 39 -28.24 11.53 0.82
C LYS A 39 -27.68 12.26 2.01
N PRO A 40 -28.53 12.81 2.91
CA PRO A 40 -28.08 13.45 4.13
C PRO A 40 -27.31 12.46 5.00
N PHE A 41 -26.30 12.96 5.73
CA PHE A 41 -25.41 12.18 6.60
C PHE A 41 -24.48 11.18 5.91
N GLY A 42 -24.39 11.12 4.58
CA GLY A 42 -23.47 10.21 3.87
C GLY A 42 -22.01 10.40 4.33
N ILE A 43 -21.50 11.62 4.30
CA ILE A 43 -20.12 11.94 4.72
C ILE A 43 -19.87 11.59 6.21
N PRO A 44 -20.69 12.02 7.19
CA PRO A 44 -20.50 11.63 8.58
C PRO A 44 -20.48 10.12 8.83
N ILE A 45 -21.39 9.38 8.20
CA ILE A 45 -21.49 7.91 8.36
C ILE A 45 -20.26 7.23 7.74
N MET A 46 -19.86 7.63 6.52
CA MET A 46 -18.66 7.12 5.87
C MET A 46 -17.41 7.40 6.72
N SER A 47 -17.25 8.64 7.20
CA SER A 47 -16.10 9.03 8.03
C SER A 47 -16.06 8.27 9.35
N ALA A 48 -17.20 8.05 9.99
CA ALA A 48 -17.29 7.24 11.20
C ALA A 48 -16.89 5.79 10.93
N GLY A 49 -17.41 5.17 9.84
CA GLY A 49 -17.04 3.82 9.45
C GLY A 49 -15.54 3.68 9.18
N LEU A 50 -14.93 4.61 8.43
CA LEU A 50 -13.50 4.64 8.17
C LEU A 50 -12.69 4.82 9.47
N GLY A 51 -13.13 5.69 10.37
CA GLY A 51 -12.50 5.88 11.67
C GLY A 51 -12.51 4.59 12.51
N PHE A 52 -13.64 3.89 12.56
CA PHE A 52 -13.73 2.59 13.26
C PHE A 52 -12.89 1.50 12.60
N ILE A 53 -12.73 1.49 11.26
CA ILE A 53 -11.78 0.59 10.58
C ILE A 53 -10.36 0.85 11.09
N LEU A 54 -9.90 2.11 11.09
CA LEU A 54 -8.57 2.47 11.54
C LEU A 54 -8.33 2.10 13.01
N ILE A 55 -9.31 2.34 13.88
CA ILE A 55 -9.25 1.95 15.30
C ILE A 55 -9.15 0.42 15.44
N THR A 56 -9.97 -0.32 14.71
CA THR A 56 -9.96 -1.78 14.72
C THR A 56 -8.61 -2.32 14.23
N MET A 57 -8.08 -1.78 13.13
CA MET A 57 -6.76 -2.14 12.60
C MET A 57 -5.66 -1.90 13.63
N PHE A 58 -5.66 -0.73 14.28
CA PHE A 58 -4.65 -0.39 15.29
C PHE A 58 -4.63 -1.40 16.44
N PHE A 59 -5.79 -1.70 17.03
CA PHE A 59 -5.87 -2.62 18.15
C PHE A 59 -5.60 -4.08 17.75
N TRP A 60 -6.10 -4.50 16.59
CA TRP A 60 -5.86 -5.85 16.08
C TRP A 60 -4.38 -6.09 15.80
N TRP A 61 -3.72 -5.16 15.08
CA TRP A 61 -2.29 -5.29 14.80
C TRP A 61 -1.43 -5.17 16.06
N ARG A 62 -1.84 -4.36 17.02
CA ARG A 62 -1.19 -4.34 18.34
C ARG A 62 -1.22 -5.71 18.99
N ASP A 63 -2.36 -6.40 18.96
CA ASP A 63 -2.49 -7.72 19.57
C ASP A 63 -1.65 -8.76 18.80
N VAL A 64 -1.63 -8.73 17.45
CA VAL A 64 -0.75 -9.59 16.62
C VAL A 64 0.73 -9.36 16.95
N ILE A 65 1.16 -8.10 17.13
CA ILE A 65 2.54 -7.81 17.54
C ILE A 65 2.82 -8.36 18.93
N ARG A 66 1.87 -8.27 19.87
CA ARG A 66 2.01 -8.79 21.21
C ARG A 66 2.12 -10.34 21.24
N GLU A 67 1.34 -11.01 20.39
CA GLU A 67 1.43 -12.46 20.19
C GLU A 67 2.80 -12.87 19.65
N ALA A 68 3.37 -12.08 18.72
CA ALA A 68 4.68 -12.33 18.16
C ALA A 68 5.81 -12.13 19.18
N GLU A 69 5.84 -10.96 19.84
CA GLU A 69 6.99 -10.51 20.63
C GLU A 69 6.98 -11.00 22.08
N HIS A 70 5.77 -11.21 22.68
CA HIS A 70 5.66 -11.51 24.10
C HIS A 70 5.11 -12.91 24.41
N GLN A 71 4.35 -13.50 23.48
CA GLN A 71 3.71 -14.80 23.69
C GLN A 71 4.41 -15.94 22.93
N GLY A 72 5.29 -15.62 21.98
CA GLY A 72 6.05 -16.62 21.21
C GLY A 72 5.19 -17.51 20.31
N HIS A 73 3.98 -17.05 19.95
CA HIS A 73 3.04 -17.83 19.13
C HIS A 73 3.43 -17.90 17.65
N HIS A 74 4.35 -17.07 17.20
CA HIS A 74 4.82 -17.06 15.82
C HIS A 74 5.92 -18.11 15.61
N THR A 75 5.52 -19.37 15.67
CA THR A 75 6.38 -20.52 15.37
C THR A 75 6.86 -20.48 13.90
N PRO A 76 7.91 -21.20 13.50
CA PRO A 76 8.37 -21.26 12.11
C PRO A 76 7.27 -21.63 11.11
N ILE A 77 6.35 -22.53 11.49
CA ILE A 77 5.20 -22.91 10.64
C ILE A 77 4.23 -21.74 10.46
N VAL A 78 3.95 -21.00 11.54
CA VAL A 78 3.09 -19.80 11.49
C VAL A 78 3.72 -18.72 10.62
N GLN A 79 5.04 -18.50 10.72
CA GLN A 79 5.75 -17.55 9.88
C GLN A 79 5.69 -17.92 8.39
N ILE A 80 5.81 -19.20 8.03
CA ILE A 80 5.60 -19.67 6.66
C ILE A 80 4.17 -19.38 6.19
N GLY A 81 3.17 -19.67 7.02
CA GLY A 81 1.78 -19.33 6.71
C GLY A 81 1.55 -17.84 6.46
N MET A 82 2.16 -16.97 7.26
CA MET A 82 2.08 -15.52 7.08
C MET A 82 2.78 -15.06 5.79
N ARG A 83 3.93 -15.66 5.42
CA ARG A 83 4.59 -15.38 4.13
C ARG A 83 3.70 -15.74 2.96
N TYR A 84 3.09 -16.92 2.97
CA TYR A 84 2.10 -17.28 1.93
C TYR A 84 0.91 -16.33 1.90
N GLY A 85 0.39 -15.92 3.06
CA GLY A 85 -0.66 -14.93 3.15
C GLY A 85 -0.27 -13.60 2.50
N MET A 86 0.96 -13.11 2.75
CA MET A 86 1.46 -11.88 2.14
C MET A 86 1.66 -12.00 0.63
N ILE A 87 2.17 -13.14 0.14
CA ILE A 87 2.31 -13.40 -1.31
C ILE A 87 0.94 -13.40 -1.98
N LEU A 88 -0.06 -14.07 -1.41
CA LEU A 88 -1.42 -14.10 -1.96
C LEU A 88 -2.08 -12.72 -1.91
N PHE A 89 -1.82 -11.95 -0.86
CA PHE A 89 -2.27 -10.57 -0.78
C PHE A 89 -1.67 -9.72 -1.92
N ILE A 90 -0.34 -9.75 -2.11
CA ILE A 90 0.32 -9.03 -3.21
C ILE A 90 -0.22 -9.51 -4.57
N ALA A 91 -0.46 -10.81 -4.75
CA ALA A 91 -1.05 -11.33 -5.98
C ALA A 91 -2.45 -10.75 -6.22
N SER A 92 -3.27 -10.60 -5.18
CA SER A 92 -4.59 -9.95 -5.30
C SER A 92 -4.49 -8.48 -5.70
N GLU A 93 -3.50 -7.76 -5.16
CA GLU A 93 -3.26 -6.36 -5.52
C GLU A 93 -2.73 -6.20 -6.95
N VAL A 94 -1.91 -7.13 -7.44
CA VAL A 94 -1.52 -7.19 -8.86
C VAL A 94 -2.76 -7.33 -9.74
N MET A 95 -3.69 -8.24 -9.39
CA MET A 95 -4.95 -8.41 -10.14
C MET A 95 -5.83 -7.17 -10.07
N PHE A 96 -5.84 -6.46 -8.94
CA PHE A 96 -6.54 -5.19 -8.79
C PHE A 96 -6.00 -4.12 -9.77
N PHE A 97 -4.69 -3.94 -9.87
CA PHE A 97 -4.09 -3.01 -10.82
C PHE A 97 -4.26 -3.46 -12.27
N LEU A 98 -4.25 -4.76 -12.54
CA LEU A 98 -4.50 -5.30 -13.87
C LEU A 98 -5.87 -4.87 -14.42
N ALA A 99 -6.88 -4.73 -13.57
CA ALA A 99 -8.20 -4.22 -13.98
C ALA A 99 -8.13 -2.77 -14.48
N PHE A 100 -7.37 -1.89 -13.83
CA PHE A 100 -7.18 -0.51 -14.30
C PHE A 100 -6.32 -0.44 -15.58
N PHE A 101 -5.28 -1.26 -15.67
CA PHE A 101 -4.50 -1.38 -16.89
C PHE A 101 -5.35 -1.85 -18.06
N TRP A 102 -6.22 -2.83 -17.83
CA TRP A 102 -7.18 -3.26 -18.85
C TRP A 102 -8.08 -2.12 -19.33
N ALA A 103 -8.68 -1.38 -18.39
CA ALA A 103 -9.55 -0.25 -18.75
C ALA A 103 -8.80 0.82 -19.58
N PHE A 104 -7.55 1.10 -19.22
CA PHE A 104 -6.70 2.02 -19.98
C PHE A 104 -6.35 1.47 -21.38
N PHE A 105 -5.93 0.22 -21.48
CA PHE A 105 -5.60 -0.40 -22.76
C PHE A 105 -6.80 -0.56 -23.68
N ASP A 106 -7.93 -0.95 -23.14
CA ASP A 106 -9.18 -1.04 -23.92
C ASP A 106 -9.51 0.31 -24.56
N SER A 107 -9.48 1.37 -23.76
CA SER A 107 -9.76 2.73 -24.24
C SER A 107 -8.68 3.27 -25.21
N SER A 108 -7.41 2.87 -25.02
CA SER A 108 -6.32 3.37 -25.87
C SER A 108 -6.19 2.62 -27.20
N LEU A 109 -6.49 1.33 -27.23
CA LEU A 109 -6.43 0.50 -28.43
C LEU A 109 -7.69 0.62 -29.29
N TYR A 110 -8.83 0.89 -28.65
CA TYR A 110 -10.15 1.03 -29.30
C TYR A 110 -10.81 2.37 -28.94
N PRO A 111 -10.17 3.52 -29.28
CA PRO A 111 -10.70 4.81 -28.91
C PRO A 111 -11.99 5.15 -29.69
N ASP A 112 -13.05 5.57 -29.00
CA ASP A 112 -14.33 5.93 -29.59
C ASP A 112 -14.23 6.99 -30.70
N THR A 113 -13.26 7.92 -30.55
CA THR A 113 -12.99 9.00 -31.52
C THR A 113 -11.98 8.62 -32.59
N GLY A 114 -11.41 7.40 -32.54
CA GLY A 114 -10.33 6.95 -33.43
C GLY A 114 -8.97 7.57 -33.17
N VAL A 115 -8.83 8.43 -32.15
CA VAL A 115 -7.57 9.11 -31.76
C VAL A 115 -7.36 8.95 -30.25
N TRP A 116 -6.11 8.63 -29.87
CA TRP A 116 -5.68 8.55 -28.48
C TRP A 116 -4.33 9.29 -28.29
N PRO A 117 -4.16 10.13 -27.25
CA PRO A 117 -5.20 10.63 -26.33
C PRO A 117 -6.30 11.42 -27.04
N PRO A 118 -7.51 11.58 -26.44
CA PRO A 118 -8.59 12.36 -27.02
C PRO A 118 -8.13 13.81 -27.32
N ALA A 119 -8.65 14.39 -28.42
CA ALA A 119 -8.28 15.74 -28.84
C ALA A 119 -8.56 16.77 -27.72
N GLY A 120 -7.56 17.60 -27.42
CA GLY A 120 -7.65 18.63 -26.38
C GLY A 120 -7.15 18.21 -25.00
N VAL A 121 -6.68 16.97 -24.82
CA VAL A 121 -6.00 16.53 -23.59
C VAL A 121 -4.50 16.76 -23.75
N GLU A 122 -3.93 17.62 -22.92
CA GLU A 122 -2.48 17.80 -22.81
C GLU A 122 -1.95 16.81 -21.77
N THR A 123 -1.24 15.78 -22.23
CA THR A 123 -0.60 14.77 -21.36
C THR A 123 0.62 15.35 -20.66
N PHE A 124 0.99 14.80 -19.51
CA PHE A 124 2.24 15.17 -18.83
C PHE A 124 3.48 14.83 -19.68
N ASP A 125 4.55 15.62 -19.52
CA ASP A 125 5.85 15.27 -20.07
C ASP A 125 6.51 14.21 -19.18
N PRO A 126 6.76 12.98 -19.69
CA PRO A 126 7.39 11.90 -18.91
C PRO A 126 8.76 12.25 -18.34
N PHE A 127 9.47 13.21 -18.99
CA PHE A 127 10.84 13.60 -18.61
C PHE A 127 10.92 14.75 -17.61
N ASP A 128 9.80 15.28 -17.15
CA ASP A 128 9.72 16.32 -16.12
C ASP A 128 9.51 15.68 -14.71
N ILE A 129 8.50 16.11 -13.99
CA ILE A 129 8.19 15.64 -12.61
C ILE A 129 8.04 14.12 -12.53
N PRO A 130 7.37 13.41 -13.48
CA PRO A 130 7.22 11.96 -13.43
C PRO A 130 8.56 11.21 -13.40
N LEU A 131 9.58 11.68 -14.16
CA LEU A 131 10.92 11.09 -14.12
C LEU A 131 11.57 11.25 -12.74
N ILE A 132 11.51 12.45 -12.15
CA ILE A 132 12.06 12.72 -10.82
C ILE A 132 11.37 11.83 -9.78
N ASN A 133 10.05 11.74 -9.87
CA ASN A 133 9.24 10.92 -8.99
C ASN A 133 9.62 9.43 -9.09
N THR A 134 9.83 8.94 -10.30
CA THR A 134 10.33 7.58 -10.57
C THR A 134 11.70 7.34 -9.94
N MET A 135 12.64 8.26 -10.09
CA MET A 135 13.98 8.14 -9.51
C MET A 135 13.94 8.12 -7.98
N VAL A 136 13.10 8.95 -7.36
CA VAL A 136 12.89 8.99 -5.92
C VAL A 136 12.33 7.66 -5.40
N LEU A 137 11.34 7.10 -6.09
CA LEU A 137 10.72 5.84 -5.66
C LEU A 137 11.70 4.66 -5.82
N LEU A 138 12.39 4.54 -6.96
CA LEU A 138 13.39 3.50 -7.18
C LEU A 138 14.57 3.59 -6.19
N LEU A 139 15.03 4.82 -5.88
CA LEU A 139 16.04 5.03 -4.84
C LEU A 139 15.54 4.54 -3.49
N SER A 140 14.26 4.76 -3.18
CA SER A 140 13.65 4.26 -1.95
C SER A 140 13.63 2.74 -1.88
N GLY A 141 13.38 2.05 -3.00
CA GLY A 141 13.50 0.60 -3.10
C GLY A 141 14.93 0.10 -2.82
N CYS A 142 15.94 0.80 -3.36
CA CYS A 142 17.35 0.49 -3.07
C CYS A 142 17.68 0.66 -1.58
N THR A 143 17.22 1.74 -0.94
CA THR A 143 17.46 1.98 0.49
C THR A 143 16.69 1.00 1.38
N CYS A 144 15.51 0.54 0.96
CA CYS A 144 14.77 -0.53 1.62
C CYS A 144 15.54 -1.85 1.59
N THR A 145 16.09 -2.21 0.42
CA THR A 145 16.93 -3.40 0.26
C THR A 145 18.21 -3.31 1.10
N TRP A 146 18.86 -2.14 1.12
CA TRP A 146 20.00 -1.90 2.02
C TRP A 146 19.64 -2.08 3.49
N ALA A 147 18.50 -1.54 3.92
CA ALA A 147 18.03 -1.74 5.30
C ALA A 147 17.80 -3.24 5.59
N HIS A 148 17.24 -4.00 4.65
CA HIS A 148 17.03 -5.44 4.83
C HIS A 148 18.36 -6.20 4.96
N ALA A 149 19.34 -5.92 4.10
CA ALA A 149 20.66 -6.50 4.19
C ALA A 149 21.35 -6.20 5.54
N ALA A 150 21.29 -4.94 5.99
CA ALA A 150 21.82 -4.54 7.29
C ALA A 150 21.16 -5.27 8.48
N LEU A 151 19.83 -5.52 8.39
CA LEU A 151 19.14 -6.30 9.41
C LEU A 151 19.62 -7.75 9.45
N LEU A 152 19.82 -8.39 8.29
CA LEU A 152 20.35 -9.77 8.21
C LEU A 152 21.76 -9.89 8.76
N GLU A 153 22.59 -8.85 8.60
CA GLU A 153 23.93 -8.74 9.17
C GLU A 153 23.93 -8.32 10.65
N ASN A 154 22.75 -8.15 11.26
CA ASN A 154 22.57 -7.66 12.63
C ASN A 154 23.15 -6.23 12.86
N ASP A 155 23.28 -5.44 11.77
CA ASP A 155 23.67 -4.03 11.85
C ASP A 155 22.45 -3.14 12.04
N ARG A 156 22.03 -3.03 13.29
CA ARG A 156 20.87 -2.25 13.70
C ARG A 156 20.96 -0.77 13.33
N LYS A 157 22.16 -0.20 13.34
CA LYS A 157 22.37 1.22 13.05
C LYS A 157 22.04 1.51 11.59
N ASN A 158 22.62 0.74 10.68
CA ASN A 158 22.38 0.91 9.24
C ASN A 158 20.96 0.47 8.84
N PHE A 159 20.38 -0.53 9.52
CA PHE A 159 18.96 -0.88 9.35
C PHE A 159 18.04 0.31 9.64
N ILE A 160 18.17 0.95 10.80
CA ILE A 160 17.33 2.10 11.20
C ILE A 160 17.56 3.30 10.27
N LEU A 161 18.81 3.54 9.87
CA LEU A 161 19.16 4.64 8.96
C LEU A 161 18.56 4.40 7.57
N GLY A 162 18.79 3.23 6.96
CA GLY A 162 18.29 2.88 5.64
C GLY A 162 16.76 2.93 5.58
N LEU A 163 16.09 2.35 6.57
CA LEU A 163 14.63 2.38 6.66
C LEU A 163 14.09 3.81 6.87
N GLY A 164 14.78 4.63 7.66
CA GLY A 164 14.43 6.06 7.82
C GLY A 164 14.54 6.84 6.51
N VAL A 165 15.59 6.60 5.73
CA VAL A 165 15.76 7.22 4.40
C VAL A 165 14.65 6.74 3.45
N THR A 166 14.31 5.46 3.46
CA THR A 166 13.21 4.91 2.65
C THR A 166 11.89 5.62 2.95
N VAL A 167 11.56 5.81 4.23
CA VAL A 167 10.35 6.53 4.67
C VAL A 167 10.34 7.98 4.17
N LEU A 168 11.48 8.67 4.26
CA LEU A 168 11.58 10.06 3.78
C LEU A 168 11.40 10.15 2.26
N LEU A 169 11.98 9.23 1.49
CA LEU A 169 11.82 9.17 0.05
C LEU A 169 10.38 8.83 -0.34
N GLY A 170 9.71 7.91 0.37
CA GLY A 170 8.29 7.61 0.16
C GLY A 170 7.38 8.82 0.43
N ALA A 171 7.67 9.58 1.48
CA ALA A 171 6.96 10.82 1.76
C ALA A 171 7.23 11.90 0.70
N ALA A 172 8.47 12.00 0.21
CA ALA A 172 8.84 12.92 -0.87
C ALA A 172 8.10 12.58 -2.18
N PHE A 173 8.04 11.28 -2.56
CA PHE A 173 7.25 10.82 -3.69
C PHE A 173 5.79 11.25 -3.58
N THR A 174 5.16 11.02 -2.43
CA THR A 174 3.77 11.42 -2.19
C THR A 174 3.58 12.93 -2.34
N GLY A 175 4.53 13.73 -1.84
CA GLY A 175 4.51 15.19 -1.98
C GLY A 175 4.62 15.65 -3.43
N LEU A 176 5.53 15.05 -4.22
CA LEU A 176 5.69 15.33 -5.65
C LEU A 176 4.44 14.91 -6.44
N GLN A 177 3.81 13.78 -6.11
CA GLN A 177 2.59 13.34 -6.78
C GLN A 177 1.40 14.27 -6.52
N ILE A 178 1.28 14.81 -5.31
CA ILE A 178 0.26 15.83 -4.99
C ILE A 178 0.55 17.11 -5.78
N TYR A 179 1.80 17.54 -5.85
CA TYR A 179 2.21 18.69 -6.61
C TYR A 179 1.89 18.54 -8.10
N GLU A 180 2.17 17.37 -8.68
CA GLU A 180 1.85 17.04 -10.08
C GLU A 180 0.34 17.13 -10.35
N TYR A 181 -0.49 16.58 -9.46
CA TYR A 181 -1.95 16.67 -9.60
C TYR A 181 -2.50 18.08 -9.50
N ASP A 182 -1.90 18.94 -8.68
CA ASP A 182 -2.31 20.34 -8.53
C ASP A 182 -2.00 21.17 -9.81
N HIS A 183 -1.00 20.73 -10.60
CA HIS A 183 -0.60 21.40 -11.85
C HIS A 183 -1.14 20.70 -13.10
N ALA A 184 -1.98 19.68 -12.95
CA ALA A 184 -2.60 18.99 -14.07
C ALA A 184 -3.55 19.90 -14.84
N THR A 185 -3.48 19.85 -16.17
CA THR A 185 -4.35 20.64 -17.07
C THR A 185 -5.73 20.02 -17.25
N PHE A 186 -5.93 18.77 -16.79
CA PHE A 186 -7.17 18.01 -16.90
C PHE A 186 -7.64 17.50 -15.54
N GLY A 187 -8.94 17.45 -15.34
CA GLY A 187 -9.57 16.95 -14.13
C GLY A 187 -10.09 15.51 -14.29
N PHE A 188 -10.40 14.85 -13.18
CA PHE A 188 -10.90 13.46 -13.15
C PHE A 188 -12.10 13.20 -14.06
N LYS A 189 -12.99 14.20 -14.26
CA LYS A 189 -14.24 14.09 -15.01
C LYS A 189 -14.12 14.48 -16.50
N ASP A 190 -12.95 14.84 -16.98
CA ASP A 190 -12.77 15.46 -18.29
C ASP A 190 -12.66 14.44 -19.44
N GLY A 191 -12.90 13.17 -19.15
CA GLY A 191 -12.98 12.12 -20.15
C GLY A 191 -12.38 10.80 -19.72
N ILE A 192 -12.39 9.82 -20.65
CA ILE A 192 -11.93 8.46 -20.38
C ILE A 192 -10.43 8.39 -20.07
N TYR A 193 -9.60 9.20 -20.77
CA TYR A 193 -8.16 9.30 -20.48
C TYR A 193 -7.94 9.75 -19.03
N SER A 194 -8.53 10.89 -18.67
CA SER A 194 -8.39 11.50 -17.36
C SER A 194 -8.87 10.57 -16.24
N SER A 195 -10.03 9.95 -16.40
CA SER A 195 -10.58 9.06 -15.38
C SER A 195 -9.75 7.79 -15.21
N THR A 196 -9.28 7.15 -16.29
CA THR A 196 -8.42 5.96 -16.20
C THR A 196 -7.04 6.30 -15.64
N PHE A 197 -6.47 7.44 -16.01
CA PHE A 197 -5.22 7.95 -15.47
C PHE A 197 -5.31 8.17 -13.96
N TYR A 198 -6.27 8.97 -13.50
CA TYR A 198 -6.42 9.28 -12.07
C TYR A 198 -6.82 8.07 -11.23
N MET A 199 -7.60 7.13 -11.78
CA MET A 199 -7.91 5.87 -11.08
C MET A 199 -6.65 5.04 -10.86
N ALA A 200 -5.86 4.82 -11.89
CA ALA A 200 -4.66 3.99 -11.81
C ALA A 200 -3.57 4.64 -10.93
N THR A 201 -3.23 5.91 -11.20
CA THR A 201 -2.19 6.63 -10.45
C THR A 201 -2.64 7.02 -9.04
N GLY A 202 -3.92 7.33 -8.84
CA GLY A 202 -4.47 7.65 -7.52
C GLY A 202 -4.52 6.46 -6.58
N PHE A 203 -4.93 5.27 -7.07
CA PHE A 203 -4.83 4.04 -6.27
C PHE A 203 -3.38 3.65 -6.00
N HIS A 204 -2.48 3.87 -6.96
CA HIS A 204 -1.06 3.70 -6.70
C HIS A 204 -0.58 4.64 -5.58
N GLY A 205 -0.90 5.93 -5.65
CA GLY A 205 -0.56 6.91 -4.60
C GLY A 205 -1.11 6.52 -3.22
N PHE A 206 -2.32 5.95 -3.17
CA PHE A 206 -2.88 5.39 -1.95
C PHE A 206 -2.03 4.21 -1.41
N HIS A 207 -1.58 3.30 -2.29
CA HIS A 207 -0.69 2.19 -1.90
C HIS A 207 0.68 2.68 -1.42
N VAL A 208 1.24 3.73 -2.04
CA VAL A 208 2.48 4.38 -1.55
C VAL A 208 2.28 4.95 -0.15
N LEU A 209 1.16 5.62 0.11
CA LEU A 209 0.85 6.15 1.43
C LEU A 209 0.73 5.04 2.48
N VAL A 210 -0.01 3.97 2.18
CA VAL A 210 -0.16 2.80 3.07
C VAL A 210 1.20 2.13 3.30
N GLY A 211 1.99 1.93 2.25
CA GLY A 211 3.33 1.36 2.33
C GLY A 211 4.27 2.22 3.19
N THR A 212 4.25 3.54 3.00
CA THR A 212 5.02 4.48 3.83
C THR A 212 4.62 4.38 5.31
N CYS A 213 3.32 4.34 5.62
CA CYS A 213 2.84 4.13 6.99
C CYS A 213 3.32 2.78 7.56
N PHE A 214 3.30 1.72 6.76
CA PHE A 214 3.80 0.41 7.17
C PHE A 214 5.29 0.45 7.50
N LEU A 215 6.10 1.09 6.64
CA LEU A 215 7.53 1.27 6.88
C LEU A 215 7.81 2.15 8.11
N VAL A 216 7.01 3.19 8.38
CA VAL A 216 7.09 4.00 9.61
C VAL A 216 6.87 3.14 10.85
N VAL A 217 5.84 2.29 10.85
CA VAL A 217 5.60 1.36 11.97
C VAL A 217 6.79 0.41 12.14
N CYS A 218 7.35 -0.12 11.05
CA CYS A 218 8.54 -0.97 11.09
C CYS A 218 9.76 -0.20 11.62
N TRP A 219 9.92 1.08 11.27
CA TRP A 219 10.99 1.92 11.78
C TRP A 219 10.94 2.10 13.31
N PHE A 220 9.74 2.38 13.85
CA PHE A 220 9.56 2.46 15.31
C PHE A 220 9.80 1.11 15.99
N ARG A 221 9.33 0.00 15.43
CA ARG A 221 9.57 -1.34 15.93
C ARG A 221 11.06 -1.71 15.88
N GLY A 222 11.75 -1.35 14.79
CA GLY A 222 13.19 -1.51 14.67
C GLY A 222 13.97 -0.74 15.76
N ARG A 223 13.56 0.50 16.04
CA ARG A 223 14.13 1.30 17.15
C ARG A 223 13.85 0.71 18.53
N ALA A 224 12.71 0.07 18.71
CA ALA A 224 12.36 -0.64 19.93
C ALA A 224 13.11 -1.98 20.08
N GLY A 225 13.74 -2.51 19.00
CA GLY A 225 14.51 -3.75 19.03
C GLY A 225 13.69 -5.01 18.81
N HIS A 226 12.50 -4.88 18.20
CA HIS A 226 11.63 -6.01 17.93
C HIS A 226 12.12 -6.90 16.77
N PHE A 227 13.02 -6.41 15.92
CA PHE A 227 13.53 -7.16 14.78
C PHE A 227 14.94 -7.68 15.03
N ASN A 228 15.16 -8.92 14.62
CA ASN A 228 16.46 -9.57 14.58
C ASN A 228 16.57 -10.44 13.31
N PRO A 229 17.77 -10.95 12.95
CA PRO A 229 17.96 -11.72 11.71
C PRO A 229 17.03 -12.91 11.54
N GLU A 230 16.57 -13.54 12.63
CA GLU A 230 15.73 -14.74 12.61
C GLU A 230 14.22 -14.43 12.68
N HIS A 231 13.86 -13.28 13.29
CA HIS A 231 12.48 -12.88 13.54
C HIS A 231 12.22 -11.44 13.08
N HIS A 232 11.92 -11.27 11.79
CA HIS A 232 11.66 -9.96 11.18
C HIS A 232 10.55 -9.98 10.12
N PHE A 233 9.66 -10.96 10.16
CA PHE A 233 8.60 -11.11 9.15
C PHE A 233 7.81 -9.82 8.90
N GLY A 234 7.49 -9.05 9.94
CA GLY A 234 6.75 -7.79 9.77
C GLY A 234 7.46 -6.78 8.87
N PHE A 235 8.79 -6.70 8.94
CA PHE A 235 9.58 -5.86 8.04
C PHE A 235 9.74 -6.51 6.66
N GLU A 236 9.94 -7.83 6.59
CA GLU A 236 9.99 -8.58 5.33
C GLU A 236 8.72 -8.35 4.49
N ALA A 237 7.54 -8.43 5.13
CA ALA A 237 6.26 -8.16 4.48
C ALA A 237 6.14 -6.70 4.00
N ALA A 238 6.61 -5.73 4.80
CA ALA A 238 6.64 -4.32 4.42
C ALA A 238 7.56 -4.08 3.22
N ALA A 239 8.74 -4.72 3.17
CA ALA A 239 9.67 -4.62 2.06
C ALA A 239 9.09 -5.22 0.77
N TRP A 240 8.43 -6.38 0.84
CA TRP A 240 7.75 -6.96 -0.33
C TRP A 240 6.64 -6.07 -0.86
N TYR A 241 5.85 -5.49 0.04
CA TYR A 241 4.80 -4.55 -0.34
C TYR A 241 5.39 -3.30 -0.99
N TRP A 242 6.48 -2.76 -0.47
CA TRP A 242 7.16 -1.59 -1.01
C TRP A 242 7.69 -1.85 -2.43
N HIS A 243 8.37 -2.97 -2.65
CA HIS A 243 8.85 -3.36 -3.98
C HIS A 243 7.71 -3.65 -4.96
N PHE A 244 6.59 -4.19 -4.49
CA PHE A 244 5.39 -4.31 -5.32
C PHE A 244 4.90 -2.93 -5.79
N VAL A 245 4.85 -1.95 -4.90
CA VAL A 245 4.49 -0.57 -5.25
C VAL A 245 5.45 0.03 -6.29
N ASP A 246 6.77 -0.20 -6.15
CA ASP A 246 7.78 0.20 -7.15
C ASP A 246 7.50 -0.37 -8.54
N VAL A 247 7.19 -1.67 -8.62
CA VAL A 247 6.90 -2.36 -9.89
C VAL A 247 5.64 -1.84 -10.54
N VAL A 248 4.60 -1.60 -9.75
CA VAL A 248 3.34 -1.01 -10.25
C VAL A 248 3.59 0.39 -10.82
N TRP A 249 4.38 1.22 -10.14
CA TRP A 249 4.74 2.55 -10.64
C TRP A 249 5.44 2.50 -11.99
N LEU A 250 6.46 1.66 -12.12
CA LEU A 250 7.16 1.48 -13.40
C LEU A 250 6.22 1.03 -14.52
N SER A 251 5.24 0.19 -14.20
CA SER A 251 4.20 -0.22 -15.16
C SER A 251 3.32 0.96 -15.54
N LEU A 252 2.90 1.77 -14.57
CA LEU A 252 2.04 2.94 -14.79
C LEU A 252 2.71 3.99 -15.67
N ILE A 253 3.96 4.38 -15.36
CA ILE A 253 4.64 5.42 -16.12
C ILE A 253 4.89 5.02 -17.60
N HIS A 254 5.13 3.72 -17.86
CA HIS A 254 5.28 3.21 -19.22
C HIS A 254 3.96 3.15 -20.00
N ILE A 255 2.84 3.05 -19.32
CA ILE A 255 1.51 2.92 -19.92
C ILE A 255 0.86 4.29 -20.11
N SER A 256 0.84 5.12 -19.06
CA SER A 256 0.13 6.40 -19.06
C SER A 256 0.89 7.53 -19.77
N GLU A 257 2.21 7.40 -19.86
CA GLU A 257 3.09 8.41 -20.42
C GLU A 257 4.01 7.78 -21.49
N PRO A 258 3.46 7.31 -22.62
CA PRO A 258 4.25 6.65 -23.63
C PRO A 258 5.28 7.60 -24.20
N THR A 259 6.56 7.27 -24.06
CA THR A 259 7.63 7.89 -24.84
C THR A 259 7.37 7.59 -26.31
N ARG A 260 7.23 8.64 -27.12
CA ARG A 260 7.04 8.55 -28.57
C ARG A 260 8.27 7.98 -29.27
#